data_e9de1411089cc89898cfe86c43692ae6
#
_entry.id   e9de1411089cc89898cfe86c43692ae6
#
_cell.length_a   1.000
_cell.length_b   1.000
_cell.length_c   1.000
_cell.angle_alpha   90.00
_cell.angle_beta   90.00
_cell.angle_gamma   90.00
#
_symmetry.space_group_name_H-M   'P 1'
#
loop_
_entity.id
_entity.type
_entity.pdbx_description
1 polymer ?
#
loop_
_entity_poly.entity_id
_entity_poly.type
_entity_poly.pdbx_seq_one_letter_code
_entity_poly.pdbx_strand_id
1 'polypeptide(L)'
;MSAFVPDDTPAAACPAAPQAAAPAAHAVLTLTGERTIPDLDIENYWFRRHEVVYQRLAPRCAGRDVLEAGCGEGYGADLIAGVARRVVAVDYDEAAVAHVRNRYGRVEVMQANLAELPLADASVDVVVNFQVIEHLWDQAQFVAECARVLRPEGLLMVSTPNRITFSPGRDTPINPFHTRELNADELTELLLDAGFREVAMYGLFHGPRLQEMDARHGGSIIDAQIARAVADAPWSPELRADVAAVTTADFDLVSASPSASPDGAAADGRHIDDSLDLIAIAVRA
;
A
#
# COMPACT_ATOMS: atom_id res chain seq x y z
N MET A 1 14.14 17.03 87.39
CA MET A 1 14.97 17.32 86.18
C MET A 1 15.11 16.00 85.43
N SER A 2 14.32 15.79 84.45
CA SER A 2 14.37 14.61 83.61
C SER A 2 14.88 15.05 82.20
N ALA A 3 15.99 14.48 81.78
CA ALA A 3 16.65 14.80 80.60
C ALA A 3 15.92 14.14 79.37
N PHE A 4 15.62 14.93 78.36
CA PHE A 4 15.05 14.53 77.06
C PHE A 4 16.18 13.96 76.19
N VAL A 5 16.03 12.72 75.73
CA VAL A 5 16.92 12.08 74.78
C VAL A 5 16.22 12.13 73.42
N PRO A 6 16.81 12.68 72.36
CA PRO A 6 16.18 12.64 71.03
C PRO A 6 16.34 11.27 70.39
N ASP A 7 15.25 10.78 69.81
CA ASP A 7 15.16 9.53 69.08
C ASP A 7 15.69 9.75 67.62
N ASP A 8 16.85 9.21 67.30
CA ASP A 8 17.48 9.20 66.00
C ASP A 8 17.06 7.94 65.23
N THR A 9 15.83 7.95 64.69
CA THR A 9 15.40 6.91 63.76
C THR A 9 15.66 7.40 62.32
N PRO A 10 16.48 6.73 61.47
CA PRO A 10 16.72 7.16 60.11
C PRO A 10 15.45 6.97 59.26
N ALA A 11 15.05 8.02 58.61
CA ALA A 11 13.95 8.04 57.65
C ALA A 11 14.14 6.98 56.57
N ALA A 12 13.15 6.10 56.40
CA ALA A 12 13.14 5.11 55.32
C ALA A 12 13.15 5.81 53.95
N ALA A 13 14.13 5.44 53.10
CA ALA A 13 14.24 5.92 51.73
C ALA A 13 13.01 5.50 50.92
N CYS A 14 12.37 6.47 50.32
CA CYS A 14 11.28 6.28 49.37
C CYS A 14 11.77 5.44 48.16
N PRO A 15 11.07 4.37 47.72
CA PRO A 15 11.50 3.63 46.56
C PRO A 15 11.43 4.53 45.31
N ALA A 16 12.53 4.56 44.53
CA ALA A 16 12.59 5.27 43.27
C ALA A 16 11.48 4.75 42.32
N ALA A 17 10.78 5.70 41.69
CA ALA A 17 9.81 5.38 40.66
C ALA A 17 10.46 4.56 39.51
N PRO A 18 9.77 3.59 38.94
CA PRO A 18 10.33 2.83 37.83
C PRO A 18 10.64 3.77 36.66
N GLN A 19 11.89 3.78 36.23
CA GLN A 19 12.30 4.48 35.03
C GLN A 19 11.47 3.90 33.86
N ALA A 20 10.78 4.78 33.12
CA ALA A 20 10.13 4.42 31.88
C ALA A 20 11.17 3.75 30.96
N ALA A 21 10.89 2.52 30.56
CA ALA A 21 11.71 1.82 29.58
C ALA A 21 11.83 2.69 28.32
N ALA A 22 13.05 2.87 27.83
CA ALA A 22 13.28 3.49 26.54
C ALA A 22 12.45 2.74 25.48
N PRO A 23 11.84 3.44 24.52
CA PRO A 23 11.09 2.77 23.46
C PRO A 23 12.02 1.75 22.79
N ALA A 24 11.58 0.50 22.71
CA ALA A 24 12.29 -0.57 22.03
C ALA A 24 12.58 -0.07 20.59
N ALA A 25 13.84 -0.16 20.17
CA ALA A 25 14.20 0.12 18.78
C ALA A 25 13.27 -0.74 17.91
N HIS A 26 12.41 -0.10 17.12
CA HIS A 26 11.51 -0.79 16.21
C HIS A 26 12.36 -1.64 15.27
N ALA A 27 12.17 -2.95 15.28
CA ALA A 27 12.82 -3.83 14.33
C ALA A 27 12.37 -3.38 12.93
N VAL A 28 13.31 -2.92 12.12
CA VAL A 28 13.05 -2.54 10.73
C VAL A 28 12.71 -3.83 9.99
N LEU A 29 11.57 -3.87 9.30
CA LEU A 29 11.22 -4.99 8.43
C LEU A 29 12.31 -5.16 7.36
N THR A 30 12.65 -6.41 7.07
CA THR A 30 13.60 -6.70 6.01
C THR A 30 13.01 -6.32 4.65
N LEU A 31 13.79 -5.60 3.85
CA LEU A 31 13.44 -5.30 2.46
C LEU A 31 13.53 -6.61 1.66
N THR A 32 12.41 -7.10 1.17
CA THR A 32 12.31 -8.37 0.43
C THR A 32 12.15 -8.17 -1.07
N GLY A 33 11.80 -6.96 -1.52
CA GLY A 33 11.39 -6.67 -2.90
C GLY A 33 9.89 -6.93 -3.16
N GLU A 34 9.16 -7.43 -2.14
CA GLU A 34 7.71 -7.64 -2.20
C GLU A 34 6.91 -6.45 -1.63
N ARG A 35 7.57 -5.61 -0.84
CA ARG A 35 6.93 -4.47 -0.16
C ARG A 35 7.84 -3.26 -0.14
N THR A 36 7.25 -2.08 -0.13
CA THR A 36 7.97 -0.83 0.07
C THR A 36 8.03 -0.46 1.55
N ILE A 37 9.13 0.18 1.95
CA ILE A 37 9.36 0.63 3.32
C ILE A 37 9.57 2.14 3.30
N PRO A 38 8.84 2.92 4.13
CA PRO A 38 9.07 4.36 4.23
C PRO A 38 10.47 4.67 4.76
N ASP A 39 10.93 5.89 4.53
CA ASP A 39 12.19 6.45 5.06
C ASP A 39 13.49 5.80 4.52
N LEU A 40 13.42 5.09 3.40
CA LEU A 40 14.58 4.59 2.66
C LEU A 40 14.78 5.37 1.36
N ASP A 41 15.85 6.15 1.25
CA ASP A 41 16.12 7.01 0.08
C ASP A 41 16.07 6.26 -1.25
N ILE A 42 16.60 5.02 -1.28
CA ILE A 42 16.63 4.20 -2.50
C ILE A 42 15.25 3.61 -2.88
N GLU A 43 14.33 3.52 -1.92
CA GLU A 43 12.97 3.03 -2.11
C GLU A 43 11.97 4.18 -2.31
N ASN A 44 12.41 5.44 -2.17
CA ASN A 44 11.48 6.56 -2.10
C ASN A 44 10.58 6.68 -3.33
N TYR A 45 11.08 6.41 -4.54
CA TYR A 45 10.24 6.42 -5.74
C TYR A 45 9.07 5.41 -5.62
N TRP A 46 9.39 4.14 -5.27
CA TRP A 46 8.40 3.08 -5.15
C TRP A 46 7.41 3.36 -4.01
N PHE A 47 7.93 3.81 -2.88
CA PHE A 47 7.10 4.20 -1.74
C PHE A 47 6.12 5.33 -2.12
N ARG A 48 6.58 6.42 -2.77
CA ARG A 48 5.71 7.54 -3.18
C ARG A 48 4.69 7.15 -4.25
N ARG A 49 5.06 6.24 -5.17
CA ARG A 49 4.16 5.66 -6.16
C ARG A 49 2.99 4.90 -5.51
N HIS A 50 3.24 4.17 -4.43
CA HIS A 50 2.18 3.50 -3.68
C HIS A 50 1.42 4.48 -2.78
N GLU A 51 2.14 5.32 -2.04
CA GLU A 51 1.56 6.26 -1.09
C GLU A 51 0.52 7.20 -1.72
N VAL A 52 0.76 7.67 -2.95
CA VAL A 52 -0.17 8.56 -3.66
C VAL A 52 -1.55 7.94 -3.83
N VAL A 53 -1.63 6.63 -4.08
CA VAL A 53 -2.91 5.92 -4.23
C VAL A 53 -3.68 5.93 -2.91
N TYR A 54 -3.00 5.64 -1.79
CA TYR A 54 -3.60 5.76 -0.45
C TYR A 54 -4.10 7.17 -0.18
N GLN A 55 -3.26 8.20 -0.43
CA GLN A 55 -3.64 9.60 -0.18
C GLN A 55 -4.86 10.04 -1.01
N ARG A 56 -4.93 9.62 -2.28
CA ARG A 56 -6.03 9.98 -3.19
C ARG A 56 -7.33 9.26 -2.85
N LEU A 57 -7.26 8.03 -2.35
CA LEU A 57 -8.44 7.20 -2.10
C LEU A 57 -8.88 7.17 -0.63
N ALA A 58 -8.03 7.53 0.34
CA ALA A 58 -8.38 7.58 1.76
C ALA A 58 -9.68 8.36 2.06
N PRO A 59 -10.02 9.48 1.38
CA PRO A 59 -11.29 10.16 1.62
C PRO A 59 -12.53 9.27 1.41
N ARG A 60 -12.45 8.23 0.57
CA ARG A 60 -13.53 7.25 0.37
C ARG A 60 -13.73 6.32 1.56
N CYS A 61 -12.75 6.24 2.46
CA CYS A 61 -12.79 5.46 3.70
C CYS A 61 -13.35 6.26 4.89
N ALA A 62 -13.63 7.56 4.74
CA ALA A 62 -14.00 8.42 5.85
C ALA A 62 -15.24 7.92 6.61
N GLY A 63 -15.09 7.67 7.92
CA GLY A 63 -16.14 7.21 8.82
C GLY A 63 -16.64 5.77 8.59
N ARG A 64 -15.92 4.97 7.77
CA ARG A 64 -16.29 3.60 7.37
C ARG A 64 -15.48 2.55 8.12
N ASP A 65 -16.01 1.31 8.15
CA ASP A 65 -15.25 0.12 8.55
C ASP A 65 -14.49 -0.39 7.33
N VAL A 66 -13.17 -0.44 7.44
CA VAL A 66 -12.26 -0.76 6.34
C VAL A 66 -11.47 -2.03 6.64
N LEU A 67 -11.37 -2.91 5.65
CA LEU A 67 -10.37 -3.98 5.60
C LEU A 67 -9.24 -3.55 4.65
N GLU A 68 -8.00 -3.59 5.12
CA GLU A 68 -6.84 -3.60 4.24
C GLU A 68 -6.32 -5.03 4.10
N ALA A 69 -6.43 -5.56 2.90
CA ALA A 69 -6.06 -6.93 2.56
C ALA A 69 -4.66 -6.96 1.93
N GLY A 70 -3.66 -7.41 2.70
CA GLY A 70 -2.24 -7.34 2.34
C GLY A 70 -1.60 -6.02 2.78
N CYS A 71 -1.51 -5.79 4.10
CA CYS A 71 -1.07 -4.49 4.62
C CYS A 71 0.45 -4.25 4.60
N GLY A 72 1.25 -5.28 4.41
CA GLY A 72 2.71 -5.18 4.35
C GLY A 72 3.31 -4.46 5.55
N GLU A 73 4.01 -3.35 5.32
CA GLU A 73 4.63 -2.52 6.36
C GLU A 73 3.59 -1.82 7.25
N GLY A 74 2.37 -1.54 6.72
CA GLY A 74 1.25 -1.00 7.48
C GLY A 74 1.07 0.52 7.40
N TYR A 75 1.93 1.25 6.70
CA TYR A 75 1.80 2.71 6.53
C TYR A 75 0.47 3.10 5.87
N GLY A 76 -0.01 2.28 4.92
CA GLY A 76 -1.28 2.48 4.24
C GLY A 76 -2.46 2.34 5.18
N ALA A 77 -2.49 1.25 5.97
CA ALA A 77 -3.50 1.03 7.01
C ALA A 77 -3.57 2.21 7.99
N ASP A 78 -2.41 2.71 8.45
CA ASP A 78 -2.35 3.83 9.40
C ASP A 78 -2.82 5.14 8.76
N LEU A 79 -2.51 5.39 7.47
CA LEU A 79 -3.01 6.54 6.74
C LEU A 79 -4.55 6.50 6.65
N ILE A 80 -5.12 5.35 6.27
CA ILE A 80 -6.57 5.12 6.20
C ILE A 80 -7.19 5.27 7.59
N ALA A 81 -6.55 4.75 8.66
CA ALA A 81 -7.04 4.86 10.03
C ALA A 81 -7.13 6.32 10.53
N GLY A 82 -6.45 7.25 9.85
CA GLY A 82 -6.59 8.68 10.11
C GLY A 82 -7.98 9.25 9.78
N VAL A 83 -8.75 8.60 8.90
CA VAL A 83 -10.07 9.05 8.43
C VAL A 83 -11.19 8.03 8.61
N ALA A 84 -10.86 6.73 8.63
CA ALA A 84 -11.82 5.65 8.82
C ALA A 84 -12.35 5.58 10.25
N ARG A 85 -13.53 4.97 10.43
CA ARG A 85 -14.06 4.64 11.76
C ARG A 85 -13.27 3.52 12.42
N ARG A 86 -12.89 2.51 11.64
CA ARG A 86 -12.14 1.33 12.05
C ARG A 86 -11.35 0.79 10.88
N VAL A 87 -10.12 0.34 11.14
CA VAL A 87 -9.32 -0.37 10.15
C VAL A 87 -8.90 -1.72 10.73
N VAL A 88 -9.25 -2.78 10.00
CA VAL A 88 -8.71 -4.12 10.16
C VAL A 88 -7.71 -4.35 9.03
N ALA A 89 -6.49 -4.73 9.36
CA ALA A 89 -5.45 -5.05 8.40
C ALA A 89 -5.13 -6.55 8.45
N VAL A 90 -4.90 -7.15 7.31
CA VAL A 90 -4.54 -8.56 7.18
C VAL A 90 -3.28 -8.70 6.37
N ASP A 91 -2.36 -9.55 6.83
CA ASP A 91 -1.20 -9.97 6.05
C ASP A 91 -0.90 -11.45 6.29
N TYR A 92 -0.27 -12.11 5.33
CA TYR A 92 0.16 -13.51 5.47
C TYR A 92 1.45 -13.62 6.29
N ASP A 93 2.33 -12.62 6.18
CA ASP A 93 3.64 -12.59 6.84
C ASP A 93 3.51 -12.22 8.32
N GLU A 94 3.86 -13.17 9.19
CA GLU A 94 3.86 -12.97 10.64
C GLU A 94 4.76 -11.79 11.08
N ALA A 95 5.88 -11.57 10.39
CA ALA A 95 6.80 -10.47 10.72
C ALA A 95 6.16 -9.11 10.39
N ALA A 96 5.44 -9.00 9.26
CA ALA A 96 4.67 -7.80 8.92
C ALA A 96 3.57 -7.54 9.96
N VAL A 97 2.79 -8.56 10.33
CA VAL A 97 1.75 -8.46 11.36
C VAL A 97 2.32 -8.00 12.71
N ALA A 98 3.45 -8.58 13.13
CA ALA A 98 4.11 -8.17 14.37
C ALA A 98 4.61 -6.72 14.30
N HIS A 99 5.16 -6.31 13.16
CA HIS A 99 5.60 -4.94 12.92
C HIS A 99 4.44 -3.95 13.02
N VAL A 100 3.36 -4.19 12.27
CA VAL A 100 2.15 -3.32 12.26
C VAL A 100 1.57 -3.18 13.65
N ARG A 101 1.43 -4.30 14.39
CA ARG A 101 0.91 -4.29 15.77
C ARG A 101 1.73 -3.44 16.73
N ASN A 102 3.05 -3.42 16.54
CA ASN A 102 3.96 -2.67 17.40
C ASN A 102 4.07 -1.18 17.01
N ARG A 103 3.92 -0.87 15.73
CA ARG A 103 4.16 0.47 15.18
C ARG A 103 2.88 1.31 15.09
N TYR A 104 1.76 0.71 14.70
CA TYR A 104 0.54 1.42 14.31
C TYR A 104 -0.63 1.12 15.26
N GLY A 105 -0.71 1.86 16.35
CA GLY A 105 -1.70 1.62 17.42
C GLY A 105 -3.16 1.89 17.05
N ARG A 106 -3.44 2.44 15.86
CA ARG A 106 -4.80 2.70 15.36
C ARG A 106 -5.34 1.59 14.47
N VAL A 107 -4.52 0.58 14.16
CA VAL A 107 -4.83 -0.50 13.23
C VAL A 107 -5.00 -1.80 13.99
N GLU A 108 -6.12 -2.49 13.77
CA GLU A 108 -6.31 -3.86 14.22
C GLU A 108 -5.70 -4.80 13.20
N VAL A 109 -4.62 -5.50 13.52
CA VAL A 109 -3.93 -6.37 12.55
C VAL A 109 -4.02 -7.83 12.93
N MET A 110 -4.25 -8.71 11.94
CA MET A 110 -4.27 -10.15 12.09
C MET A 110 -3.54 -10.87 10.96
N GLN A 111 -2.96 -12.01 11.27
CA GLN A 111 -2.36 -12.88 10.27
C GLN A 111 -3.44 -13.75 9.64
N ALA A 112 -3.54 -13.74 8.30
CA ALA A 112 -4.43 -14.64 7.57
C ALA A 112 -4.06 -14.77 6.09
N ASN A 113 -4.64 -15.80 5.47
CA ASN A 113 -4.60 -15.98 4.03
C ASN A 113 -5.72 -15.15 3.37
N LEU A 114 -5.39 -14.39 2.34
CA LEU A 114 -6.36 -13.56 1.62
C LEU A 114 -7.39 -14.38 0.81
N ALA A 115 -7.09 -15.65 0.49
CA ALA A 115 -8.05 -16.57 -0.12
C ALA A 115 -9.11 -17.08 0.87
N GLU A 116 -8.98 -16.81 2.17
CA GLU A 116 -9.93 -17.16 3.23
C GLU A 116 -9.87 -16.08 4.33
N LEU A 117 -10.57 -14.97 4.10
CA LEU A 117 -10.55 -13.83 5.01
C LEU A 117 -11.22 -14.14 6.35
N PRO A 118 -10.57 -13.84 7.50
CA PRO A 118 -11.09 -14.17 8.83
C PRO A 118 -12.15 -13.15 9.31
N LEU A 119 -13.00 -12.71 8.41
CA LEU A 119 -14.08 -11.75 8.67
C LEU A 119 -15.44 -12.39 8.33
N ALA A 120 -16.48 -11.96 9.06
CA ALA A 120 -17.85 -12.38 8.77
C ALA A 120 -18.35 -11.77 7.45
N ASP A 121 -19.36 -12.39 6.85
CA ASP A 121 -20.05 -11.87 5.69
C ASP A 121 -20.62 -10.48 5.98
N ALA A 122 -20.56 -9.59 5.01
CA ALA A 122 -21.13 -8.23 5.08
C ALA A 122 -20.71 -7.46 6.35
N SER A 123 -19.42 -7.52 6.72
CA SER A 123 -18.90 -6.96 7.97
C SER A 123 -18.13 -5.64 7.79
N VAL A 124 -17.72 -5.31 6.56
CA VAL A 124 -16.96 -4.06 6.26
C VAL A 124 -17.64 -3.25 5.16
N ASP A 125 -17.35 -1.95 5.14
CA ASP A 125 -17.90 -1.01 4.14
C ASP A 125 -16.95 -0.84 2.94
N VAL A 126 -15.64 -1.04 3.17
CA VAL A 126 -14.61 -0.87 2.16
C VAL A 126 -13.56 -1.97 2.32
N VAL A 127 -13.12 -2.54 1.21
CA VAL A 127 -11.90 -3.34 1.13
C VAL A 127 -10.87 -2.58 0.29
N VAL A 128 -9.66 -2.46 0.80
CA VAL A 128 -8.49 -1.89 0.13
C VAL A 128 -7.48 -3.00 -0.13
N ASN A 129 -6.98 -3.07 -1.34
CA ASN A 129 -5.94 -4.03 -1.76
C ASN A 129 -5.03 -3.33 -2.78
N PHE A 130 -3.93 -2.76 -2.30
CA PHE A 130 -3.04 -1.99 -3.15
C PHE A 130 -1.67 -2.66 -3.27
N GLN A 131 -1.28 -3.00 -4.52
CA GLN A 131 -0.03 -3.68 -4.88
C GLN A 131 0.10 -5.04 -4.18
N VAL A 132 -0.96 -5.86 -4.27
CA VAL A 132 -1.02 -7.17 -3.60
C VAL A 132 -1.62 -8.25 -4.50
N ILE A 133 -2.67 -7.94 -5.29
CA ILE A 133 -3.39 -8.93 -6.10
C ILE A 133 -2.44 -9.67 -7.07
N GLU A 134 -1.43 -9.00 -7.59
CA GLU A 134 -0.41 -9.57 -8.48
C GLU A 134 0.44 -10.67 -7.85
N HIS A 135 0.51 -10.72 -6.52
CA HIS A 135 1.23 -11.75 -5.75
C HIS A 135 0.37 -13.00 -5.47
N LEU A 136 -0.95 -12.92 -5.67
CA LEU A 136 -1.88 -13.98 -5.31
C LEU A 136 -1.99 -15.04 -6.40
N TRP A 137 -1.93 -16.32 -6.00
CA TRP A 137 -2.11 -17.46 -6.90
C TRP A 137 -3.56 -17.59 -7.37
N ASP A 138 -4.52 -17.37 -6.49
CA ASP A 138 -5.95 -17.46 -6.79
C ASP A 138 -6.61 -16.07 -6.62
N GLN A 139 -6.42 -15.23 -7.64
CA GLN A 139 -6.98 -13.88 -7.66
C GLN A 139 -8.52 -13.90 -7.65
N ALA A 140 -9.13 -14.90 -8.30
CA ALA A 140 -10.59 -15.02 -8.36
C ALA A 140 -11.19 -15.36 -6.99
N GLN A 141 -10.57 -16.30 -6.25
CA GLN A 141 -10.98 -16.63 -4.89
C GLN A 141 -10.83 -15.44 -3.95
N PHE A 142 -9.74 -14.68 -4.06
CA PHE A 142 -9.54 -13.47 -3.26
C PHE A 142 -10.63 -12.43 -3.52
N VAL A 143 -10.95 -12.15 -4.80
CA VAL A 143 -11.99 -11.18 -5.16
C VAL A 143 -13.37 -11.65 -4.69
N ALA A 144 -13.67 -12.96 -4.73
CA ALA A 144 -14.87 -13.54 -4.17
C ALA A 144 -14.95 -13.36 -2.64
N GLU A 145 -13.85 -13.52 -1.91
CA GLU A 145 -13.79 -13.23 -0.48
C GLU A 145 -14.00 -11.74 -0.17
N CYS A 146 -13.45 -10.84 -1.00
CA CYS A 146 -13.74 -9.41 -0.90
C CYS A 146 -15.25 -9.13 -1.04
N ALA A 147 -15.89 -9.75 -2.05
CA ALA A 147 -17.34 -9.63 -2.24
C ALA A 147 -18.14 -10.20 -1.05
N ARG A 148 -17.69 -11.29 -0.43
CA ARG A 148 -18.34 -11.89 0.74
C ARG A 148 -18.31 -10.97 1.96
N VAL A 149 -17.14 -10.41 2.28
CA VAL A 149 -16.96 -9.61 3.51
C VAL A 149 -17.51 -8.19 3.40
N LEU A 150 -17.63 -7.65 2.18
CA LEU A 150 -18.23 -6.34 1.94
C LEU A 150 -19.74 -6.35 2.22
N ARG A 151 -20.26 -5.28 2.81
CA ARG A 151 -21.70 -5.01 2.85
C ARG A 151 -22.23 -4.73 1.45
N PRO A 152 -23.53 -4.93 1.17
CA PRO A 152 -24.15 -4.43 -0.06
C PRO A 152 -23.82 -2.93 -0.26
N GLU A 153 -23.56 -2.50 -1.49
CA GLU A 153 -23.10 -1.15 -1.84
C GLU A 153 -21.70 -0.81 -1.28
N GLY A 154 -20.97 -1.75 -0.68
CA GLY A 154 -19.60 -1.60 -0.23
C GLY A 154 -18.62 -1.45 -1.40
N LEU A 155 -17.47 -0.84 -1.14
CA LEU A 155 -16.45 -0.57 -2.15
C LEU A 155 -15.28 -1.54 -2.06
N LEU A 156 -14.88 -2.10 -3.19
CA LEU A 156 -13.56 -2.70 -3.36
C LEU A 156 -12.68 -1.71 -4.11
N MET A 157 -11.52 -1.40 -3.55
CA MET A 157 -10.49 -0.56 -4.16
C MET A 157 -9.22 -1.39 -4.34
N VAL A 158 -8.81 -1.58 -5.58
CA VAL A 158 -7.63 -2.36 -5.96
C VAL A 158 -6.63 -1.47 -6.69
N SER A 159 -5.33 -1.62 -6.42
CA SER A 159 -4.29 -1.15 -7.32
C SER A 159 -3.30 -2.28 -7.62
N THR A 160 -2.77 -2.30 -8.83
CA THR A 160 -1.82 -3.32 -9.30
C THR A 160 -0.98 -2.74 -10.44
N PRO A 161 0.27 -3.19 -10.66
CA PRO A 161 1.03 -2.79 -11.84
C PRO A 161 0.27 -3.11 -13.13
N ASN A 162 0.32 -2.19 -14.09
CA ASN A 162 -0.22 -2.46 -15.42
C ASN A 162 0.72 -3.41 -16.17
N ARG A 163 0.27 -4.63 -16.48
CA ARG A 163 1.07 -5.63 -17.20
C ARG A 163 1.68 -5.10 -18.48
N ILE A 164 0.94 -4.22 -19.20
CA ILE A 164 1.37 -3.69 -20.52
C ILE A 164 2.64 -2.87 -20.39
N THR A 165 2.77 -2.08 -19.33
CA THR A 165 3.94 -1.20 -19.10
C THR A 165 4.98 -1.82 -18.18
N PHE A 166 4.57 -2.67 -17.23
CA PHE A 166 5.47 -3.26 -16.23
C PHE A 166 6.21 -4.48 -16.77
N SER A 167 5.54 -5.37 -17.53
CA SER A 167 6.12 -6.57 -18.15
C SER A 167 5.83 -6.63 -19.66
N PRO A 168 6.26 -5.63 -20.46
CA PRO A 168 5.85 -5.48 -21.85
C PRO A 168 6.27 -6.68 -22.70
N GLY A 169 5.29 -7.24 -23.44
CA GLY A 169 5.51 -8.34 -24.39
C GLY A 169 5.90 -9.67 -23.76
N ARG A 170 5.66 -9.86 -22.47
CA ARG A 170 5.99 -11.09 -21.71
C ARG A 170 4.74 -11.84 -21.27
N ASP A 171 4.84 -13.18 -21.30
CA ASP A 171 3.82 -14.07 -20.72
C ASP A 171 4.02 -14.29 -19.22
N THR A 172 5.22 -13.98 -18.70
CA THR A 172 5.56 -14.10 -17.28
C THR A 172 6.02 -12.77 -16.72
N PRO A 173 5.62 -12.42 -15.49
CA PRO A 173 6.06 -11.20 -14.82
C PRO A 173 7.58 -11.03 -14.80
N ILE A 174 8.05 -9.79 -14.86
CA ILE A 174 9.47 -9.44 -14.65
C ILE A 174 9.83 -9.58 -13.18
N ASN A 175 8.93 -9.16 -12.28
CA ASN A 175 9.13 -9.31 -10.85
C ASN A 175 8.91 -10.78 -10.46
N PRO A 176 9.92 -11.47 -9.88
CA PRO A 176 9.81 -12.89 -9.53
C PRO A 176 8.79 -13.19 -8.41
N PHE A 177 8.35 -12.17 -7.69
CA PHE A 177 7.32 -12.29 -6.66
C PHE A 177 5.89 -12.16 -7.21
N HIS A 178 5.72 -11.68 -8.44
CA HIS A 178 4.40 -11.61 -9.08
C HIS A 178 4.02 -12.97 -9.65
N THR A 179 2.81 -13.41 -9.37
CA THR A 179 2.24 -14.64 -9.94
C THR A 179 1.54 -14.35 -11.26
N ARG A 180 0.76 -13.27 -11.32
CA ARG A 180 0.05 -12.81 -12.51
C ARG A 180 -0.23 -11.32 -12.44
N GLU A 181 0.29 -10.58 -13.42
CA GLU A 181 -0.06 -9.18 -13.65
C GLU A 181 -1.25 -9.08 -14.60
N LEU A 182 -2.06 -8.05 -14.44
CA LEU A 182 -3.30 -7.83 -15.19
C LEU A 182 -3.19 -6.56 -16.05
N ASN A 183 -3.89 -6.53 -17.18
CA ASN A 183 -4.24 -5.29 -17.88
C ASN A 183 -5.61 -4.78 -17.41
N ALA A 184 -6.05 -3.64 -17.92
CA ALA A 184 -7.30 -2.99 -17.49
C ALA A 184 -8.54 -3.84 -17.76
N ASP A 185 -8.60 -4.51 -18.94
CA ASP A 185 -9.72 -5.39 -19.31
C ASP A 185 -9.77 -6.62 -18.42
N GLU A 186 -8.63 -7.30 -18.20
CA GLU A 186 -8.53 -8.49 -17.36
C GLU A 186 -8.91 -8.19 -15.90
N LEU A 187 -8.49 -7.03 -15.37
CA LEU A 187 -8.89 -6.61 -14.01
C LEU A 187 -10.40 -6.31 -13.96
N THR A 188 -10.93 -5.65 -14.98
CA THR A 188 -12.37 -5.35 -15.07
C THR A 188 -13.20 -6.63 -15.13
N GLU A 189 -12.83 -7.59 -15.99
CA GLU A 189 -13.51 -8.89 -16.10
C GLU A 189 -13.46 -9.65 -14.78
N LEU A 190 -12.30 -9.73 -14.13
CA LEU A 190 -12.13 -10.39 -12.85
C LEU A 190 -13.10 -9.85 -11.78
N LEU A 191 -13.28 -8.53 -11.73
CA LEU A 191 -14.19 -7.88 -10.77
C LEU A 191 -15.66 -8.13 -11.13
N LEU A 192 -16.02 -8.04 -12.41
CA LEU A 192 -17.40 -8.29 -12.87
C LEU A 192 -17.81 -9.75 -12.64
N ASP A 193 -16.93 -10.72 -12.91
CA ASP A 193 -17.17 -12.14 -12.71
C ASP A 193 -17.41 -12.49 -11.23
N ALA A 194 -16.81 -11.75 -10.30
CA ALA A 194 -17.06 -11.90 -8.87
C ALA A 194 -18.33 -11.17 -8.37
N GLY A 195 -19.11 -10.57 -9.27
CA GLY A 195 -20.39 -9.93 -8.95
C GLY A 195 -20.27 -8.46 -8.52
N PHE A 196 -19.12 -7.82 -8.74
CA PHE A 196 -19.02 -6.37 -8.59
C PHE A 196 -19.69 -5.67 -9.78
N ARG A 197 -20.10 -4.42 -9.57
CA ARG A 197 -20.69 -3.55 -10.59
C ARG A 197 -20.05 -2.16 -10.53
N GLU A 198 -20.32 -1.32 -11.52
CA GLU A 198 -19.83 0.08 -11.55
C GLU A 198 -18.31 0.15 -11.38
N VAL A 199 -17.57 -0.68 -12.13
CA VAL A 199 -16.11 -0.68 -12.09
C VAL A 199 -15.60 0.60 -12.73
N ALA A 200 -15.07 1.51 -11.90
CA ALA A 200 -14.39 2.72 -12.35
C ALA A 200 -12.89 2.49 -12.39
N MET A 201 -12.29 2.63 -13.58
CA MET A 201 -10.85 2.42 -13.78
C MET A 201 -10.09 3.75 -13.84
N TYR A 202 -8.93 3.78 -13.20
CA TYR A 202 -7.99 4.89 -13.21
C TYR A 202 -6.58 4.36 -13.53
N GLY A 203 -5.78 5.20 -14.20
CA GLY A 203 -4.36 4.97 -14.41
C GLY A 203 -3.51 5.91 -13.57
N LEU A 204 -2.41 5.41 -13.03
CA LEU A 204 -1.36 6.21 -12.41
C LEU A 204 -0.28 6.51 -13.45
N PHE A 205 0.11 7.78 -13.57
CA PHE A 205 1.08 8.24 -14.56
C PHE A 205 2.16 9.11 -13.90
N HIS A 206 3.32 9.22 -14.56
CA HIS A 206 4.27 10.26 -14.24
C HIS A 206 3.71 11.64 -14.58
N GLY A 207 3.75 12.55 -13.62
CA GLY A 207 3.53 13.96 -13.84
C GLY A 207 4.75 14.65 -14.50
N PRO A 208 4.65 15.93 -14.86
CA PRO A 208 5.68 16.63 -15.66
C PRO A 208 7.09 16.53 -15.08
N ARG A 209 7.23 16.65 -13.75
CA ARG A 209 8.54 16.60 -13.11
C ARG A 209 9.19 15.21 -13.20
N LEU A 210 8.41 14.13 -13.04
CA LEU A 210 8.93 12.78 -13.24
C LEU A 210 9.27 12.50 -14.70
N GLN A 211 8.51 13.03 -15.65
CA GLN A 211 8.83 12.95 -17.09
C GLN A 211 10.16 13.65 -17.41
N GLU A 212 10.47 14.77 -16.76
CA GLU A 212 11.78 15.40 -16.87
C GLU A 212 12.90 14.53 -16.27
N MET A 213 12.62 13.82 -15.16
CA MET A 213 13.57 12.85 -14.57
C MET A 213 13.76 11.64 -15.51
N ASP A 214 12.70 11.12 -16.12
CA ASP A 214 12.78 10.05 -17.14
C ASP A 214 13.74 10.46 -18.27
N ALA A 215 13.56 11.66 -18.80
CA ALA A 215 14.42 12.17 -19.87
C ALA A 215 15.91 12.25 -19.46
N ARG A 216 16.19 12.62 -18.21
CA ARG A 216 17.58 12.66 -17.70
C ARG A 216 18.20 11.27 -17.52
N HIS A 217 17.38 10.26 -17.24
CA HIS A 217 17.82 8.89 -16.96
C HIS A 217 17.61 7.93 -18.15
N GLY A 218 17.70 8.44 -19.37
CA GLY A 218 17.67 7.60 -20.57
C GLY A 218 16.27 7.21 -21.04
N GLY A 219 15.24 7.91 -20.59
CA GLY A 219 13.85 7.70 -20.96
C GLY A 219 13.00 7.07 -19.86
N SER A 220 13.61 6.53 -18.78
CA SER A 220 12.88 5.92 -17.68
C SER A 220 13.72 5.90 -16.39
N ILE A 221 13.26 6.61 -15.37
CA ILE A 221 13.85 6.53 -14.03
C ILE A 221 13.64 5.14 -13.41
N ILE A 222 12.58 4.44 -13.80
CA ILE A 222 12.29 3.06 -13.36
C ILE A 222 13.37 2.13 -13.89
N ASP A 223 13.61 2.13 -15.21
CA ASP A 223 14.61 1.27 -15.84
C ASP A 223 16.01 1.57 -15.33
N ALA A 224 16.32 2.84 -15.05
CA ALA A 224 17.58 3.22 -14.45
C ALA A 224 17.79 2.62 -13.05
N GLN A 225 16.72 2.55 -12.22
CA GLN A 225 16.76 1.91 -10.90
C GLN A 225 16.91 0.39 -11.04
N ILE A 226 16.09 -0.25 -11.89
CA ILE A 226 16.11 -1.71 -12.12
C ILE A 226 17.48 -2.15 -12.65
N ALA A 227 18.03 -1.43 -13.63
CA ALA A 227 19.34 -1.76 -14.20
C ALA A 227 20.46 -1.74 -13.15
N ARG A 228 20.38 -0.85 -12.15
CA ARG A 228 21.35 -0.80 -11.05
C ARG A 228 21.15 -1.93 -10.07
N ALA A 229 19.91 -2.26 -9.73
CA ALA A 229 19.59 -3.39 -8.85
C ALA A 229 20.05 -4.72 -9.46
N VAL A 230 19.77 -4.96 -10.75
CA VAL A 230 20.16 -6.20 -11.45
C VAL A 230 21.68 -6.32 -11.59
N ALA A 231 22.38 -5.21 -11.82
CA ALA A 231 23.84 -5.19 -11.99
C ALA A 231 24.61 -5.17 -10.65
N ASP A 232 23.94 -5.11 -9.51
CA ASP A 232 24.53 -4.84 -8.18
C ASP A 232 25.51 -3.65 -8.23
N ALA A 233 25.14 -2.61 -8.99
CA ALA A 233 25.99 -1.48 -9.28
C ALA A 233 25.62 -0.27 -8.41
N PRO A 234 26.61 0.53 -8.00
CA PRO A 234 26.32 1.73 -7.21
C PRO A 234 25.47 2.73 -8.02
N TRP A 235 24.52 3.36 -7.36
CA TRP A 235 23.72 4.43 -7.94
C TRP A 235 24.58 5.67 -8.19
N SER A 236 24.36 6.33 -9.34
CA SER A 236 24.98 7.64 -9.54
C SER A 236 24.43 8.65 -8.52
N PRO A 237 25.23 9.64 -8.10
CA PRO A 237 24.73 10.69 -7.19
C PRO A 237 23.47 11.40 -7.71
N GLU A 238 23.38 11.60 -9.03
CA GLU A 238 22.25 12.23 -9.67
C GLU A 238 20.97 11.37 -9.57
N LEU A 239 21.04 10.09 -9.91
CA LEU A 239 19.89 9.17 -9.78
C LEU A 239 19.42 9.07 -8.34
N ARG A 240 20.36 8.98 -7.39
CA ARG A 240 20.01 8.95 -5.96
C ARG A 240 19.31 10.23 -5.51
N ALA A 241 19.81 11.40 -5.93
CA ALA A 241 19.21 12.68 -5.58
C ALA A 241 17.80 12.84 -6.20
N ASP A 242 17.63 12.43 -7.46
CA ASP A 242 16.35 12.49 -8.14
C ASP A 242 15.33 11.57 -7.47
N VAL A 243 15.69 10.30 -7.18
CA VAL A 243 14.81 9.34 -6.50
C VAL A 243 14.44 9.83 -5.10
N ALA A 244 15.40 10.32 -4.31
CA ALA A 244 15.13 10.86 -2.96
C ALA A 244 14.23 12.10 -2.99
N ALA A 245 14.20 12.85 -4.09
CA ALA A 245 13.40 14.07 -4.23
C ALA A 245 11.97 13.81 -4.73
N VAL A 246 11.61 12.58 -5.11
CA VAL A 246 10.25 12.24 -5.57
C VAL A 246 9.23 12.41 -4.44
N THR A 247 8.09 12.98 -4.79
CA THR A 247 6.95 13.19 -3.88
C THR A 247 5.66 12.64 -4.51
N THR A 248 4.61 12.50 -3.72
CA THR A 248 3.29 12.08 -4.22
C THR A 248 2.68 13.08 -5.21
N ALA A 249 3.10 14.35 -5.19
CA ALA A 249 2.65 15.38 -6.12
C ALA A 249 3.24 15.20 -7.55
N ASP A 250 4.24 14.34 -7.70
CA ASP A 250 4.88 14.07 -8.99
C ASP A 250 4.14 13.00 -9.81
N PHE A 251 3.06 12.42 -9.25
CA PHE A 251 2.22 11.43 -9.90
C PHE A 251 0.82 11.97 -10.19
N ASP A 252 0.29 11.61 -11.35
CA ASP A 252 -1.06 11.92 -11.78
C ASP A 252 -1.95 10.68 -11.75
N LEU A 253 -3.07 10.75 -11.01
CA LEU A 253 -4.13 9.74 -11.05
C LEU A 253 -5.24 10.21 -11.99
N VAL A 254 -5.43 9.51 -13.11
CA VAL A 254 -6.32 9.91 -14.20
C VAL A 254 -7.41 8.88 -14.40
N SER A 255 -8.66 9.31 -14.47
CA SER A 255 -9.81 8.44 -14.74
C SER A 255 -9.78 7.98 -16.20
N ALA A 256 -9.76 6.67 -16.40
CA ALA A 256 -10.04 6.05 -17.70
C ALA A 256 -11.54 5.78 -17.78
N SER A 257 -12.33 6.80 -18.10
CA SER A 257 -13.77 6.59 -18.26
C SER A 257 -14.07 5.93 -19.58
N PRO A 258 -14.75 4.77 -19.63
CA PRO A 258 -15.16 4.14 -20.88
C PRO A 258 -16.13 5.00 -21.73
N SER A 259 -16.67 6.06 -21.15
CA SER A 259 -17.62 6.98 -21.81
C SER A 259 -16.98 8.19 -22.48
N ALA A 260 -15.65 8.38 -22.37
CA ALA A 260 -15.00 9.63 -22.84
C ALA A 260 -14.47 9.54 -24.28
N SER A 261 -14.15 8.34 -24.80
CA SER A 261 -13.71 8.16 -26.20
C SER A 261 -13.88 6.69 -26.62
N PRO A 262 -14.23 6.43 -27.90
CA PRO A 262 -14.25 5.06 -28.45
C PRO A 262 -12.91 4.34 -28.35
N ASP A 263 -11.84 5.04 -28.09
CA ASP A 263 -10.45 4.58 -28.12
C ASP A 263 -9.87 4.39 -26.70
N GLY A 264 -10.66 4.57 -25.61
CA GLY A 264 -10.19 4.37 -24.22
C GLY A 264 -9.29 5.49 -23.67
N ALA A 265 -9.12 6.60 -24.40
CA ALA A 265 -8.29 7.71 -23.93
C ALA A 265 -9.01 8.57 -22.88
N ALA A 266 -8.30 9.01 -21.86
CA ALA A 266 -8.77 10.00 -20.90
C ALA A 266 -9.00 11.36 -21.55
N ALA A 267 -9.69 12.29 -20.85
CA ALA A 267 -9.98 13.64 -21.34
C ALA A 267 -8.72 14.45 -21.69
N ASP A 268 -7.54 14.08 -21.17
CA ASP A 268 -6.24 14.68 -21.45
C ASP A 268 -5.43 13.92 -22.52
N GLY A 269 -6.02 12.93 -23.19
CA GLY A 269 -5.42 12.14 -24.26
C GLY A 269 -4.52 10.99 -23.81
N ARG A 270 -4.38 10.73 -22.49
CA ARG A 270 -3.64 9.57 -21.96
C ARG A 270 -4.47 8.29 -22.10
N HIS A 271 -3.84 7.21 -22.55
CA HIS A 271 -4.50 5.90 -22.64
C HIS A 271 -4.21 5.09 -21.37
N ILE A 272 -5.19 4.30 -20.90
CA ILE A 272 -5.03 3.48 -19.68
C ILE A 272 -3.87 2.49 -19.84
N ASP A 273 -3.64 1.97 -21.04
CA ASP A 273 -2.55 1.02 -21.33
C ASP A 273 -1.15 1.63 -21.15
N ASP A 274 -1.03 2.97 -21.17
CA ASP A 274 0.23 3.68 -20.92
C ASP A 274 0.46 3.97 -19.45
N SER A 275 -0.48 3.59 -18.56
CA SER A 275 -0.36 3.84 -17.12
C SER A 275 0.69 2.93 -16.47
N LEU A 276 1.30 3.42 -15.40
CA LEU A 276 2.23 2.67 -14.55
C LEU A 276 1.49 1.60 -13.73
N ASP A 277 0.37 2.00 -13.14
CA ASP A 277 -0.51 1.16 -12.34
C ASP A 277 -1.96 1.35 -12.78
N LEU A 278 -2.72 0.29 -12.62
CA LEU A 278 -4.17 0.28 -12.72
C LEU A 278 -4.78 0.46 -11.33
N ILE A 279 -5.79 1.29 -11.22
CA ILE A 279 -6.57 1.44 -9.99
C ILE A 279 -8.04 1.23 -10.33
N ALA A 280 -8.65 0.21 -9.73
CA ALA A 280 -10.06 -0.08 -9.87
C ALA A 280 -10.83 0.25 -8.61
N ILE A 281 -12.01 0.87 -8.77
CA ILE A 281 -12.97 1.08 -7.70
C ILE A 281 -14.26 0.43 -8.16
N ALA A 282 -14.71 -0.60 -7.45
CA ALA A 282 -15.89 -1.38 -7.80
C ALA A 282 -16.88 -1.42 -6.65
N VAL A 283 -18.16 -1.46 -6.97
CA VAL A 283 -19.26 -1.51 -6.01
C VAL A 283 -19.77 -2.95 -5.90
N ARG A 284 -19.90 -3.47 -4.68
CA ARG A 284 -20.57 -4.76 -4.44
C ARG A 284 -22.05 -4.66 -4.82
N ALA A 285 -22.54 -5.62 -5.63
CA ALA A 285 -23.96 -5.73 -5.96
C ALA A 285 -24.82 -6.13 -4.74
#